data_0320ae84c7379c9e4d3de252fa55c964
#
_entry.id   0320ae84c7379c9e4d3de252fa55c964
#
_cell.length_a   1.000
_cell.length_b   1.000
_cell.length_c   1.000
_cell.angle_alpha   90.00
_cell.angle_beta   90.00
_cell.angle_gamma   90.00
#
_symmetry.space_group_name_H-M   'P 1'
#
loop_
_entity.id
_entity.type
_entity.pdbx_description
1 polymer ?
#
loop_
_entity_poly.entity_id
_entity_poly.type
_entity_poly.pdbx_seq_one_letter_code
_entity_poly.pdbx_strand_id
1 'polypeptide(L)'
;MALFAFFESRIRPTAMPGSAPPQGLIAFYWHFIRQAKHLFGAMFVTGLLVALIDTLIPLFIGRLVRLMEASDRAAALEAAMPMLLGMGAAVLIGRPLALLLDSLVRNNAVVPGVTSLIRWQSHWHVVRQGWPFFQNDFAGRIANRVMQTSNAVRESVVSCIRAVWYIIVYGLSALVLMAMADWRLALPTIAWFVGYVVFLRHFVPKMRDLAKTSSELRSQVMGRVVDSYTNILTVKLFARARDEDQYVREVIDEHSGAIAAHMRLITTFMTTLSALNAMLLVGTAAIGVWLWGDGTIDAGTVATALPLAWAIANVAGFVSWEVTGIFENVGVVQEGMETIAVPHSMTDKPGAHELQVERGEIRFEHVTFTYGRTDGKKVLDDLSLMIKPGERVGLVGRSGAGKSTLVNLLLRFHDMEQGSVRIDGHDIRGISQESLRGAIGLVTQDTSLLHRSIAANIGYGRPGASLDEIVAAAKKAQAHEFILGLQDWKGRTGYEAH
;
A
#
# COMPACT_ATOMS: atom_id res chain seq x y z
N MET A 1 -23.86 16.95 -3.87
CA MET A 1 -23.68 15.53 -4.18
C MET A 1 -23.16 15.29 -5.60
N ALA A 2 -23.70 15.89 -6.65
CA ALA A 2 -23.24 15.69 -8.05
C ALA A 2 -21.74 15.99 -8.28
N LEU A 3 -21.19 17.03 -7.63
CA LEU A 3 -19.78 17.40 -7.75
C LEU A 3 -18.85 16.30 -7.20
N PHE A 4 -19.14 15.74 -6.03
CA PHE A 4 -18.36 14.65 -5.45
C PHE A 4 -18.42 13.40 -6.32
N ALA A 5 -19.62 12.98 -6.73
CA ALA A 5 -19.82 11.82 -7.61
C ALA A 5 -19.03 11.93 -8.93
N PHE A 6 -18.89 13.17 -9.47
CA PHE A 6 -18.07 13.41 -10.66
C PHE A 6 -16.60 13.06 -10.45
N PHE A 7 -16.01 13.42 -9.30
CA PHE A 7 -14.62 13.09 -8.98
C PHE A 7 -14.45 11.61 -8.62
N GLU A 8 -15.37 11.05 -7.84
CA GLU A 8 -15.37 9.64 -7.43
C GLU A 8 -15.43 8.68 -8.62
N SER A 9 -16.12 9.07 -9.72
CA SER A 9 -16.25 8.26 -10.93
C SER A 9 -15.03 8.29 -11.87
N ARG A 10 -13.99 9.08 -11.57
CA ARG A 10 -12.81 9.25 -12.45
C ARG A 10 -11.91 8.03 -12.54
N ILE A 11 -11.92 7.17 -11.54
CA ILE A 11 -11.18 5.90 -11.53
C ILE A 11 -12.20 4.78 -11.40
N ARG A 12 -12.05 3.75 -12.22
CA ARG A 12 -12.77 2.48 -12.06
C ARG A 12 -11.97 1.58 -11.11
N PRO A 13 -12.40 1.39 -9.86
CA PRO A 13 -11.61 0.68 -8.85
C PRO A 13 -11.33 -0.78 -9.22
N THR A 14 -12.21 -1.39 -9.99
CA THR A 14 -12.14 -2.80 -10.40
C THR A 14 -11.70 -2.97 -11.86
N ALA A 15 -10.96 -1.99 -12.42
CA ALA A 15 -10.41 -2.13 -13.76
C ALA A 15 -9.44 -3.31 -13.84
N MET A 16 -9.56 -4.10 -14.91
CA MET A 16 -8.67 -5.25 -15.13
C MET A 16 -7.22 -4.78 -15.36
N PRO A 17 -6.24 -5.50 -14.80
CA PRO A 17 -4.83 -5.17 -15.03
C PRO A 17 -4.45 -5.47 -16.48
N GLY A 18 -3.74 -4.54 -17.12
CA GLY A 18 -3.23 -4.74 -18.48
C GLY A 18 -1.97 -5.58 -18.55
N SER A 19 -1.25 -5.73 -17.44
CA SER A 19 -0.01 -6.51 -17.31
C SER A 19 0.27 -6.85 -15.86
N ALA A 20 1.15 -7.82 -15.61
CA ALA A 20 1.62 -8.15 -14.27
C ALA A 20 2.41 -6.97 -13.66
N PRO A 21 2.37 -6.79 -12.32
CA PRO A 21 3.17 -5.79 -11.63
C PRO A 21 4.67 -6.08 -11.80
N PRO A 22 5.50 -5.08 -12.17
CA PRO A 22 6.93 -5.27 -12.38
C PRO A 22 7.70 -5.34 -11.06
N GLN A 23 8.89 -6.00 -11.07
CA GLN A 23 9.73 -6.20 -9.88
C GLN A 23 10.58 -4.98 -9.51
N GLY A 24 10.77 -4.00 -10.40
CA GLY A 24 11.55 -2.79 -10.08
C GLY A 24 10.70 -1.76 -9.35
N LEU A 25 11.23 -1.14 -8.28
CA LEU A 25 10.51 -0.19 -7.43
C LEU A 25 9.87 0.96 -8.23
N ILE A 26 10.65 1.67 -9.05
CA ILE A 26 10.15 2.80 -9.85
C ILE A 26 9.13 2.31 -10.89
N ALA A 27 9.40 1.17 -11.53
CA ALA A 27 8.49 0.56 -12.49
C ALA A 27 7.18 0.13 -11.84
N PHE A 28 7.23 -0.39 -10.60
CA PHE A 28 6.06 -0.77 -9.81
C PHE A 28 5.18 0.44 -9.48
N TYR A 29 5.78 1.54 -9.00
CA TYR A 29 5.06 2.80 -8.81
C TYR A 29 4.42 3.29 -10.11
N TRP A 30 5.19 3.32 -11.18
CA TRP A 30 4.71 3.81 -12.49
C TRP A 30 3.59 2.95 -13.06
N HIS A 31 3.63 1.63 -12.83
CA HIS A 31 2.59 0.70 -13.28
C HIS A 31 1.19 1.11 -12.79
N PHE A 32 1.08 1.54 -11.53
CA PHE A 32 -0.20 1.99 -10.96
C PHE A 32 -0.49 3.45 -11.23
N ILE A 33 0.51 4.34 -11.06
CA ILE A 33 0.34 5.80 -11.18
C ILE A 33 -0.07 6.20 -12.59
N ARG A 34 0.50 5.56 -13.62
CA ARG A 34 0.17 5.86 -15.03
C ARG A 34 -1.32 5.72 -15.34
N GLN A 35 -2.05 4.88 -14.61
CA GLN A 35 -3.48 4.66 -14.79
C GLN A 35 -4.31 5.84 -14.28
N ALA A 36 -3.75 6.67 -13.39
CA ALA A 36 -4.37 7.87 -12.83
C ALA A 36 -3.53 9.14 -13.08
N LYS A 37 -2.64 9.14 -14.07
CA LYS A 37 -1.67 10.23 -14.36
C LYS A 37 -2.31 11.61 -14.45
N HIS A 38 -3.52 11.71 -15.00
CA HIS A 38 -4.23 12.98 -15.14
C HIS A 38 -4.65 13.56 -13.78
N LEU A 39 -5.03 12.72 -12.83
CA LEU A 39 -5.38 13.14 -11.46
C LEU A 39 -4.16 13.57 -10.67
N PHE A 40 -3.05 12.82 -10.77
CA PHE A 40 -1.78 13.26 -10.18
C PHE A 40 -1.26 14.55 -10.82
N GLY A 41 -1.40 14.69 -12.15
CA GLY A 41 -1.11 15.95 -12.84
C GLY A 41 -1.98 17.10 -12.35
N ALA A 42 -3.28 16.87 -12.12
CA ALA A 42 -4.16 17.86 -11.53
C ALA A 42 -3.71 18.27 -10.11
N MET A 43 -3.24 17.33 -9.29
CA MET A 43 -2.68 17.64 -7.97
C MET A 43 -1.43 18.51 -8.04
N PHE A 44 -0.54 18.31 -9.03
CA PHE A 44 0.60 19.20 -9.25
C PHE A 44 0.14 20.63 -9.58
N VAL A 45 -0.87 20.76 -10.43
CA VAL A 45 -1.41 22.08 -10.85
C VAL A 45 -2.13 22.77 -9.67
N THR A 46 -2.98 22.04 -8.92
CA THR A 46 -3.67 22.61 -7.75
C THR A 46 -2.69 22.98 -6.64
N GLY A 47 -1.68 22.15 -6.39
CA GLY A 47 -0.60 22.44 -5.44
C GLY A 47 0.22 23.67 -5.84
N LEU A 48 0.55 23.83 -7.13
CA LEU A 48 1.19 25.04 -7.68
C LEU A 48 0.31 26.27 -7.42
N LEU A 49 -0.98 26.19 -7.77
CA LEU A 49 -1.91 27.30 -7.59
C LEU A 49 -2.03 27.73 -6.13
N VAL A 50 -2.18 26.77 -5.21
CA VAL A 50 -2.25 27.04 -3.77
C VAL A 50 -0.96 27.73 -3.30
N ALA A 51 0.22 27.18 -3.65
CA ALA A 51 1.50 27.75 -3.24
C ALA A 51 1.70 29.19 -3.74
N LEU A 52 1.32 29.47 -5.00
CA LEU A 52 1.42 30.83 -5.56
C LEU A 52 0.45 31.80 -4.88
N ILE A 53 -0.80 31.38 -4.61
CA ILE A 53 -1.76 32.23 -3.89
C ILE A 53 -1.28 32.48 -2.46
N ASP A 54 -0.68 31.48 -1.78
CA ASP A 54 -0.15 31.64 -0.44
C ASP A 54 1.00 32.68 -0.38
N THR A 55 1.76 32.88 -1.47
CA THR A 55 2.78 33.94 -1.54
C THR A 55 2.18 35.35 -1.67
N LEU A 56 0.93 35.47 -2.10
CA LEU A 56 0.25 36.77 -2.16
C LEU A 56 -0.06 37.34 -0.78
N ILE A 57 -0.21 36.50 0.25
CA ILE A 57 -0.55 36.95 1.62
C ILE A 57 0.57 37.85 2.19
N PRO A 58 1.84 37.45 2.24
CA PRO A 58 2.95 38.31 2.62
C PRO A 58 3.06 39.60 1.79
N LEU A 59 2.88 39.48 0.46
CA LEU A 59 2.89 40.65 -0.43
C LEU A 59 1.77 41.63 -0.10
N PHE A 60 0.58 41.11 0.20
CA PHE A 60 -0.57 41.94 0.62
C PHE A 60 -0.24 42.70 1.92
N ILE A 61 0.32 42.01 2.93
CA ILE A 61 0.74 42.63 4.20
C ILE A 61 1.77 43.75 3.94
N GLY A 62 2.79 43.48 3.15
CA GLY A 62 3.80 44.48 2.82
C GLY A 62 3.24 45.69 2.09
N ARG A 63 2.26 45.50 1.18
CA ARG A 63 1.58 46.62 0.52
C ARG A 63 0.76 47.44 1.46
N LEU A 64 0.07 46.85 2.41
CA LEU A 64 -0.66 47.58 3.44
C LEU A 64 0.28 48.46 4.26
N VAL A 65 1.42 47.93 4.68
CA VAL A 65 2.42 48.71 5.46
C VAL A 65 2.93 49.90 4.65
N ARG A 66 3.27 49.71 3.38
CA ARG A 66 3.68 50.85 2.50
C ARG A 66 2.62 51.93 2.40
N LEU A 67 1.34 51.55 2.30
CA LEU A 67 0.26 52.54 2.27
C LEU A 67 0.10 53.33 3.59
N MET A 68 0.40 52.70 4.72
CA MET A 68 0.36 53.37 6.03
C MET A 68 1.50 54.41 6.20
N GLU A 69 2.60 54.24 5.47
CA GLU A 69 3.76 55.15 5.45
C GLU A 69 3.63 56.28 4.41
N ALA A 70 2.63 56.24 3.52
CA ALA A 70 2.47 57.25 2.49
C ALA A 70 2.14 58.62 3.11
N SER A 71 2.76 59.67 2.58
CA SER A 71 2.52 61.08 3.03
C SER A 71 1.10 61.54 2.72
N ASP A 72 0.55 61.20 1.57
CA ASP A 72 -0.87 61.36 1.23
C ASP A 72 -1.59 60.02 1.24
N ARG A 73 -2.18 59.69 2.37
CA ARG A 73 -2.85 58.40 2.59
C ARG A 73 -4.08 58.19 1.71
N ALA A 74 -4.82 59.29 1.42
CA ALA A 74 -6.05 59.18 0.67
C ALA A 74 -5.76 58.90 -0.82
N ALA A 75 -4.85 59.66 -1.42
CA ALA A 75 -4.44 59.44 -2.81
C ALA A 75 -3.73 58.09 -3.00
N ALA A 76 -2.88 57.69 -2.03
CA ALA A 76 -2.21 56.39 -2.10
C ALA A 76 -3.19 55.23 -1.98
N LEU A 77 -4.21 55.34 -1.14
CA LEU A 77 -5.25 54.30 -1.00
C LEU A 77 -6.10 54.20 -2.22
N GLU A 78 -6.52 55.32 -2.83
CA GLU A 78 -7.31 55.32 -4.08
C GLU A 78 -6.53 54.65 -5.23
N ALA A 79 -5.27 55.00 -5.39
CA ALA A 79 -4.40 54.42 -6.43
C ALA A 79 -4.16 52.93 -6.22
N ALA A 80 -4.05 52.44 -4.98
CA ALA A 80 -3.80 51.04 -4.63
C ALA A 80 -5.09 50.19 -4.57
N MET A 81 -6.28 50.77 -4.50
CA MET A 81 -7.54 50.08 -4.27
C MET A 81 -7.80 48.94 -5.25
N PRO A 82 -7.64 49.06 -6.57
CA PRO A 82 -7.89 47.93 -7.51
C PRO A 82 -6.97 46.74 -7.22
N MET A 83 -5.69 46.98 -6.91
CA MET A 83 -4.74 45.95 -6.59
C MET A 83 -5.05 45.27 -5.24
N LEU A 84 -5.40 46.03 -4.21
CA LEU A 84 -5.79 45.52 -2.90
C LEU A 84 -7.06 44.67 -2.99
N LEU A 85 -8.05 45.09 -3.75
CA LEU A 85 -9.27 44.34 -4.01
C LEU A 85 -8.95 43.03 -4.76
N GLY A 86 -8.07 43.08 -5.77
CA GLY A 86 -7.62 41.91 -6.53
C GLY A 86 -6.89 40.89 -5.64
N MET A 87 -5.95 41.35 -4.82
CA MET A 87 -5.23 40.48 -3.87
C MET A 87 -6.19 39.94 -2.78
N GLY A 88 -7.08 40.78 -2.25
CA GLY A 88 -8.11 40.36 -1.30
C GLY A 88 -9.05 39.30 -1.90
N ALA A 89 -9.48 39.47 -3.14
CA ALA A 89 -10.31 38.50 -3.85
C ALA A 89 -9.55 37.18 -4.09
N ALA A 90 -8.26 37.25 -4.46
CA ALA A 90 -7.43 36.06 -4.65
C ALA A 90 -7.29 35.26 -3.35
N VAL A 91 -7.12 35.92 -2.20
CA VAL A 91 -7.01 35.26 -0.90
C VAL A 91 -8.37 34.77 -0.39
N LEU A 92 -9.44 35.60 -0.50
CA LEU A 92 -10.76 35.28 0.08
C LEU A 92 -11.55 34.26 -0.75
N ILE A 93 -11.42 34.32 -2.09
CA ILE A 93 -12.17 33.46 -3.02
C ILE A 93 -11.24 32.47 -3.70
N GLY A 94 -10.14 32.93 -4.27
CA GLY A 94 -9.22 32.10 -5.06
C GLY A 94 -8.59 30.98 -4.24
N ARG A 95 -8.09 31.29 -3.03
CA ARG A 95 -7.48 30.30 -2.14
C ARG A 95 -8.45 29.20 -1.67
N PRO A 96 -9.65 29.50 -1.14
CA PRO A 96 -10.61 28.45 -0.79
C PRO A 96 -11.04 27.61 -2.00
N LEU A 97 -11.18 28.22 -3.16
CA LEU A 97 -11.53 27.49 -4.40
C LEU A 97 -10.39 26.55 -4.84
N ALA A 98 -9.14 26.99 -4.79
CA ALA A 98 -7.98 26.18 -5.10
C ALA A 98 -7.83 25.00 -4.13
N LEU A 99 -8.02 25.24 -2.81
CA LEU A 99 -8.04 24.21 -1.78
C LEU A 99 -9.22 23.22 -1.93
N LEU A 100 -10.38 23.72 -2.35
CA LEU A 100 -11.53 22.86 -2.65
C LEU A 100 -11.21 21.93 -3.83
N LEU A 101 -10.65 22.47 -4.91
CA LEU A 101 -10.26 21.68 -6.08
C LEU A 101 -9.19 20.64 -5.74
N ASP A 102 -8.15 21.05 -4.99
CA ASP A 102 -7.13 20.09 -4.49
C ASP A 102 -7.76 18.98 -3.66
N SER A 103 -8.66 19.35 -2.72
CA SER A 103 -9.34 18.38 -1.87
C SER A 103 -10.27 17.45 -2.64
N LEU A 104 -10.99 17.94 -3.65
CA LEU A 104 -11.85 17.12 -4.51
C LEU A 104 -11.03 16.11 -5.31
N VAL A 105 -9.93 16.54 -5.93
CA VAL A 105 -9.05 15.63 -6.68
C VAL A 105 -8.44 14.59 -5.74
N ARG A 106 -7.89 15.02 -4.61
CA ARG A 106 -7.20 14.14 -3.68
C ARG A 106 -8.14 13.23 -2.92
N ASN A 107 -9.10 13.80 -2.16
CA ASN A 107 -9.92 13.03 -1.21
C ASN A 107 -11.02 12.22 -1.91
N ASN A 108 -11.58 12.73 -3.01
CA ASN A 108 -12.71 12.10 -3.67
C ASN A 108 -12.32 11.26 -4.89
N ALA A 109 -11.22 11.59 -5.59
CA ALA A 109 -10.78 10.80 -6.73
C ALA A 109 -9.58 9.90 -6.40
N VAL A 110 -8.46 10.49 -5.94
CA VAL A 110 -7.18 9.76 -5.79
C VAL A 110 -7.24 8.79 -4.60
N VAL A 111 -7.62 9.26 -3.41
CA VAL A 111 -7.57 8.43 -2.19
C VAL A 111 -8.43 7.16 -2.32
N PRO A 112 -9.73 7.21 -2.61
CA PRO A 112 -10.53 6.00 -2.73
C PRO A 112 -10.23 5.23 -4.02
N GLY A 113 -10.10 5.92 -5.16
CA GLY A 113 -9.99 5.31 -6.47
C GLY A 113 -8.66 4.57 -6.67
N VAL A 114 -7.53 5.23 -6.43
CA VAL A 114 -6.19 4.61 -6.62
C VAL A 114 -5.96 3.49 -5.63
N THR A 115 -6.33 3.68 -4.35
CA THR A 115 -6.17 2.64 -3.34
C THR A 115 -6.94 1.36 -3.71
N SER A 116 -8.20 1.52 -4.09
CA SER A 116 -9.05 0.37 -4.46
C SER A 116 -8.59 -0.28 -5.76
N LEU A 117 -8.10 0.50 -6.73
CA LEU A 117 -7.53 0.00 -7.97
C LEU A 117 -6.30 -0.89 -7.70
N ILE A 118 -5.37 -0.39 -6.87
CA ILE A 118 -4.15 -1.15 -6.52
C ILE A 118 -4.53 -2.43 -5.78
N ARG A 119 -5.46 -2.35 -4.80
CA ARG A 119 -5.95 -3.53 -4.06
C ARG A 119 -6.55 -4.58 -4.99
N TRP A 120 -7.43 -4.15 -5.88
CA TRP A 120 -8.07 -5.03 -6.84
C TRP A 120 -7.06 -5.71 -7.77
N GLN A 121 -6.18 -4.95 -8.39
CA GLN A 121 -5.18 -5.49 -9.33
C GLN A 121 -4.16 -6.38 -8.64
N SER A 122 -3.73 -6.02 -7.42
CA SER A 122 -2.86 -6.85 -6.59
C SER A 122 -3.55 -8.16 -6.18
N HIS A 123 -4.80 -8.09 -5.71
CA HIS A 123 -5.60 -9.29 -5.40
C HIS A 123 -5.79 -10.16 -6.64
N TRP A 124 -6.13 -9.56 -7.77
CA TRP A 124 -6.32 -10.27 -9.05
C TRP A 124 -5.06 -11.04 -9.46
N HIS A 125 -3.90 -10.43 -9.29
CA HIS A 125 -2.61 -11.06 -9.58
C HIS A 125 -2.28 -12.16 -8.56
N VAL A 126 -2.41 -11.87 -7.27
CA VAL A 126 -2.06 -12.81 -6.19
C VAL A 126 -2.95 -14.06 -6.20
N VAL A 127 -4.27 -13.92 -6.39
CA VAL A 127 -5.18 -15.10 -6.38
C VAL A 127 -4.88 -16.09 -7.51
N ARG A 128 -4.16 -15.66 -8.55
CA ARG A 128 -3.74 -16.49 -9.70
C ARG A 128 -2.35 -17.08 -9.56
N GLN A 129 -1.71 -16.89 -8.41
CA GLN A 129 -0.44 -17.57 -8.10
C GLN A 129 -0.64 -19.08 -7.97
N GLY A 130 0.41 -19.82 -8.28
CA GLY A 130 0.41 -21.27 -8.10
C GLY A 130 0.28 -21.69 -6.63
N TRP A 131 -0.21 -22.90 -6.38
CA TRP A 131 -0.38 -23.46 -5.05
C TRP A 131 0.86 -23.36 -4.14
N PRO A 132 2.11 -23.57 -4.63
CA PRO A 132 3.33 -23.44 -3.83
C PRO A 132 3.51 -22.07 -3.19
N PHE A 133 3.04 -21.01 -3.85
CA PHE A 133 3.10 -19.66 -3.31
C PHE A 133 2.36 -19.54 -1.98
N PHE A 134 1.15 -20.13 -1.91
CA PHE A 134 0.31 -20.09 -0.71
C PHE A 134 0.76 -21.07 0.38
N GLN A 135 1.50 -22.14 0.01
CA GLN A 135 2.08 -23.06 0.99
C GLN A 135 3.28 -22.46 1.73
N ASN A 136 4.00 -21.54 1.10
CA ASN A 136 5.23 -20.96 1.64
C ASN A 136 4.99 -19.68 2.44
N ASP A 137 3.75 -19.16 2.48
CA ASP A 137 3.42 -17.95 3.22
C ASP A 137 2.03 -18.04 3.88
N PHE A 138 1.84 -17.34 4.99
CA PHE A 138 0.55 -17.28 5.69
C PHE A 138 -0.44 -16.39 4.94
N ALA A 139 -1.67 -16.87 4.76
CA ALA A 139 -2.73 -16.13 4.07
C ALA A 139 -2.98 -14.73 4.67
N GLY A 140 -2.92 -14.60 6.01
CA GLY A 140 -3.03 -13.32 6.70
C GLY A 140 -1.89 -12.36 6.37
N ARG A 141 -0.66 -12.84 6.22
CA ARG A 141 0.50 -12.03 5.83
C ARG A 141 0.36 -11.54 4.39
N ILE A 142 -0.01 -12.43 3.46
CA ILE A 142 -0.27 -12.09 2.06
C ILE A 142 -1.37 -11.01 1.96
N ALA A 143 -2.50 -11.20 2.65
CA ALA A 143 -3.61 -10.26 2.66
C ALA A 143 -3.19 -8.89 3.21
N ASN A 144 -2.44 -8.88 4.33
CA ASN A 144 -1.94 -7.66 4.95
C ASN A 144 -0.98 -6.90 4.02
N ARG A 145 -0.04 -7.60 3.36
CA ARG A 145 0.87 -7.01 2.37
C ARG A 145 0.11 -6.35 1.21
N VAL A 146 -0.90 -7.03 0.65
CA VAL A 146 -1.76 -6.45 -0.42
C VAL A 146 -2.46 -5.17 0.06
N MET A 147 -3.01 -5.17 1.28
CA MET A 147 -3.73 -4.02 1.84
C MET A 147 -2.81 -2.85 2.17
N GLN A 148 -1.68 -3.11 2.81
CA GLN A 148 -0.74 -2.06 3.22
C GLN A 148 -0.01 -1.46 2.03
N THR A 149 0.45 -2.26 1.08
CA THR A 149 1.13 -1.78 -0.14
C THR A 149 0.27 -0.81 -0.94
N SER A 150 -1.03 -1.11 -1.04
CA SER A 150 -1.97 -0.22 -1.75
C SER A 150 -2.03 1.17 -1.15
N ASN A 151 -2.08 1.27 0.18
CA ASN A 151 -2.05 2.55 0.88
C ASN A 151 -0.68 3.23 0.75
N ALA A 152 0.41 2.47 0.92
CA ALA A 152 1.76 2.98 0.90
C ALA A 152 2.16 3.56 -0.47
N VAL A 153 1.81 2.89 -1.58
CA VAL A 153 2.03 3.42 -2.96
C VAL A 153 1.32 4.75 -3.14
N ARG A 154 0.03 4.82 -2.79
CA ARG A 154 -0.73 6.07 -2.93
C ARG A 154 -0.17 7.16 -2.02
N GLU A 155 0.04 6.86 -0.73
CA GLU A 155 0.43 7.85 0.27
C GLU A 155 1.79 8.46 -0.05
N SER A 156 2.80 7.66 -0.38
CA SER A 156 4.12 8.17 -0.75
C SER A 156 4.09 9.15 -1.94
N VAL A 157 3.25 8.88 -2.94
CA VAL A 157 3.12 9.79 -4.11
C VAL A 157 2.34 11.05 -3.75
N VAL A 158 1.24 10.92 -2.99
CA VAL A 158 0.45 12.08 -2.53
C VAL A 158 1.29 12.98 -1.63
N SER A 159 2.04 12.40 -0.68
CA SER A 159 2.94 13.15 0.22
C SER A 159 4.06 13.83 -0.55
N CYS A 160 4.65 13.17 -1.55
CA CYS A 160 5.67 13.76 -2.41
C CYS A 160 5.12 15.01 -3.13
N ILE A 161 3.92 14.95 -3.69
CA ILE A 161 3.31 16.09 -4.39
C ILE A 161 2.95 17.20 -3.37
N ARG A 162 2.35 16.86 -2.25
CA ARG A 162 1.87 17.85 -1.29
C ARG A 162 2.97 18.54 -0.49
N ALA A 163 3.96 17.78 -0.05
CA ALA A 163 5.01 18.30 0.80
C ALA A 163 6.19 18.83 -0.01
N VAL A 164 6.81 17.96 -0.82
CA VAL A 164 8.04 18.32 -1.53
C VAL A 164 7.78 19.33 -2.63
N TRP A 165 6.73 19.14 -3.42
CA TRP A 165 6.38 20.09 -4.48
C TRP A 165 5.97 21.46 -3.92
N TYR A 166 5.14 21.48 -2.87
CA TYR A 166 4.71 22.73 -2.23
C TYR A 166 5.88 23.53 -1.68
N ILE A 167 6.80 22.91 -0.92
CA ILE A 167 7.96 23.61 -0.36
C ILE A 167 8.90 24.14 -1.44
N ILE A 168 9.08 23.40 -2.55
CA ILE A 168 9.89 23.84 -3.68
C ILE A 168 9.26 25.09 -4.32
N VAL A 169 7.97 25.04 -4.64
CA VAL A 169 7.27 26.15 -5.31
C VAL A 169 7.22 27.37 -4.40
N TYR A 170 6.75 27.20 -3.15
CA TYR A 170 6.63 28.30 -2.21
C TYR A 170 7.99 28.90 -1.85
N GLY A 171 8.97 28.03 -1.54
CA GLY A 171 10.32 28.45 -1.18
C GLY A 171 11.05 29.17 -2.30
N LEU A 172 10.93 28.68 -3.56
CA LEU A 172 11.49 29.37 -4.72
C LEU A 172 10.81 30.72 -4.96
N SER A 173 9.47 30.77 -4.86
CA SER A 173 8.71 32.01 -4.99
C SER A 173 9.13 33.04 -3.93
N ALA A 174 9.26 32.62 -2.67
CA ALA A 174 9.73 33.48 -1.58
C ALA A 174 11.14 33.99 -1.82
N LEU A 175 12.06 33.08 -2.27
CA LEU A 175 13.44 33.43 -2.58
C LEU A 175 13.52 34.48 -3.71
N VAL A 176 12.76 34.27 -4.78
CA VAL A 176 12.69 35.22 -5.90
C VAL A 176 12.17 36.58 -5.45
N LEU A 177 11.10 36.59 -4.66
CA LEU A 177 10.52 37.85 -4.15
C LEU A 177 11.48 38.62 -3.24
N MET A 178 12.19 37.91 -2.35
CA MET A 178 13.20 38.52 -1.51
C MET A 178 14.40 39.06 -2.31
N ALA A 179 14.88 38.28 -3.29
CA ALA A 179 16.00 38.66 -4.14
C ALA A 179 15.66 39.84 -5.07
N MET A 180 14.40 39.95 -5.54
CA MET A 180 13.94 41.08 -6.34
C MET A 180 13.84 42.38 -5.52
N ALA A 181 13.60 42.27 -4.21
CA ALA A 181 13.59 43.44 -3.31
C ALA A 181 15.03 43.88 -2.99
N ASP A 182 15.83 42.98 -2.47
CA ASP A 182 17.29 43.07 -2.29
C ASP A 182 17.88 41.67 -2.18
N TRP A 183 18.94 41.37 -2.93
CA TRP A 183 19.57 40.03 -2.92
C TRP A 183 20.06 39.58 -1.55
N ARG A 184 20.43 40.53 -0.65
CA ARG A 184 20.89 40.25 0.70
C ARG A 184 19.78 39.65 1.57
N LEU A 185 18.52 40.04 1.34
CA LEU A 185 17.36 39.44 2.01
C LEU A 185 17.18 37.94 1.69
N ALA A 186 17.66 37.50 0.53
CA ALA A 186 17.61 36.10 0.15
C ALA A 186 18.65 35.23 0.87
N LEU A 187 19.76 35.81 1.39
CA LEU A 187 20.86 35.06 1.98
C LEU A 187 20.45 34.17 3.16
N PRO A 188 19.66 34.64 4.15
CA PRO A 188 19.20 33.78 5.24
C PRO A 188 18.39 32.59 4.75
N THR A 189 17.55 32.82 3.73
CA THR A 189 16.72 31.78 3.14
C THR A 189 17.56 30.74 2.38
N ILE A 190 18.56 31.16 1.61
CA ILE A 190 19.51 30.27 0.93
C ILE A 190 20.30 29.44 1.96
N ALA A 191 20.86 30.10 2.98
CA ALA A 191 21.60 29.44 4.05
C ALA A 191 20.72 28.39 4.77
N TRP A 192 19.46 28.76 5.02
CA TRP A 192 18.47 27.86 5.62
C TRP A 192 18.18 26.66 4.71
N PHE A 193 17.97 26.83 3.41
CA PHE A 193 17.73 25.72 2.50
C PHE A 193 18.92 24.74 2.45
N VAL A 194 20.14 25.26 2.41
CA VAL A 194 21.35 24.43 2.49
C VAL A 194 21.40 23.67 3.81
N GLY A 195 21.20 24.38 4.93
CA GLY A 195 21.13 23.79 6.26
C GLY A 195 20.02 22.74 6.38
N TYR A 196 18.86 22.98 5.81
CA TYR A 196 17.72 22.08 5.82
C TYR A 196 17.97 20.79 5.02
N VAL A 197 18.65 20.88 3.86
CA VAL A 197 19.04 19.69 3.09
C VAL A 197 20.07 18.86 3.88
N VAL A 198 21.06 19.49 4.50
CA VAL A 198 22.05 18.81 5.37
C VAL A 198 21.33 18.17 6.57
N PHE A 199 20.41 18.87 7.19
CA PHE A 199 19.59 18.39 8.29
C PHE A 199 18.79 17.15 7.90
N LEU A 200 18.07 17.16 6.78
CA LEU A 200 17.33 16.01 6.29
C LEU A 200 18.27 14.81 5.98
N ARG A 201 19.42 15.05 5.31
CA ARG A 201 20.40 13.98 5.04
C ARG A 201 20.94 13.31 6.31
N HIS A 202 21.02 14.06 7.41
CA HIS A 202 21.54 13.54 8.67
C HIS A 202 20.47 12.77 9.46
N PHE A 203 19.26 13.33 9.58
CA PHE A 203 18.22 12.79 10.45
C PHE A 203 17.36 11.71 9.79
N VAL A 204 16.97 11.88 8.53
CA VAL A 204 16.01 10.95 7.87
C VAL A 204 16.51 9.50 7.84
N PRO A 205 17.78 9.19 7.48
CA PRO A 205 18.25 7.80 7.55
C PRO A 205 18.18 7.21 8.95
N LYS A 206 18.57 7.98 9.98
CA LYS A 206 18.54 7.53 11.38
C LYS A 206 17.10 7.26 11.86
N MET A 207 16.16 8.14 11.48
CA MET A 207 14.73 7.95 11.80
C MET A 207 14.19 6.69 11.16
N ARG A 208 14.52 6.47 9.89
CA ARG A 208 14.13 5.26 9.15
C ARG A 208 14.66 3.99 9.82
N ASP A 209 15.94 3.97 10.20
CA ASP A 209 16.57 2.79 10.77
C ASP A 209 16.00 2.46 12.16
N LEU A 210 15.75 3.48 13.01
CA LEU A 210 15.07 3.29 14.30
C LEU A 210 13.59 2.91 14.13
N ALA A 211 12.89 3.46 13.16
CA ALA A 211 11.52 3.09 12.85
C ALA A 211 11.44 1.63 12.40
N LYS A 212 12.40 1.17 11.58
CA LYS A 212 12.50 -0.23 11.15
C LYS A 212 12.69 -1.16 12.36
N THR A 213 13.67 -0.88 13.23
CA THR A 213 13.91 -1.67 14.46
C THR A 213 12.67 -1.73 15.35
N SER A 214 12.01 -0.59 15.57
CA SER A 214 10.77 -0.53 16.36
C SER A 214 9.64 -1.35 15.71
N SER A 215 9.54 -1.34 14.38
CA SER A 215 8.53 -2.13 13.63
C SER A 215 8.80 -3.64 13.72
N GLU A 216 10.06 -4.05 13.63
CA GLU A 216 10.49 -5.46 13.80
C GLU A 216 10.14 -5.97 15.19
N LEU A 217 10.49 -5.22 16.23
CA LEU A 217 10.16 -5.58 17.63
C LEU A 217 8.66 -5.58 17.88
N ARG A 218 7.90 -4.64 17.33
CA ARG A 218 6.44 -4.65 17.38
C ARG A 218 5.86 -5.92 16.75
N SER A 219 6.43 -6.37 15.64
CA SER A 219 6.01 -7.61 14.99
C SER A 219 6.34 -8.84 15.84
N GLN A 220 7.45 -8.84 16.58
CA GLN A 220 7.79 -9.89 17.54
C GLN A 220 6.84 -9.91 18.74
N VAL A 221 6.49 -8.73 19.29
CA VAL A 221 5.45 -8.64 20.35
C VAL A 221 4.15 -9.26 19.86
N MET A 222 3.69 -8.84 18.67
CA MET A 222 2.47 -9.38 18.09
C MET A 222 2.57 -10.89 17.87
N GLY A 223 3.70 -11.38 17.36
CA GLY A 223 3.93 -12.81 17.15
C GLY A 223 3.80 -13.61 18.43
N ARG A 224 4.47 -13.20 19.53
CA ARG A 224 4.39 -13.88 20.83
C ARG A 224 2.97 -13.83 21.42
N VAL A 225 2.28 -12.70 21.34
CA VAL A 225 0.89 -12.57 21.81
C VAL A 225 -0.05 -13.46 21.03
N VAL A 226 0.06 -13.49 19.70
CA VAL A 226 -0.76 -14.36 18.84
C VAL A 226 -0.49 -15.82 19.11
N ASP A 227 0.77 -16.22 19.34
CA ASP A 227 1.14 -17.59 19.69
C ASP A 227 0.49 -18.03 21.00
N SER A 228 0.60 -17.20 22.06
CA SER A 228 -0.05 -17.46 23.35
C SER A 228 -1.56 -17.59 23.24
N TYR A 229 -2.22 -16.74 22.44
CA TYR A 229 -3.67 -16.78 22.28
C TYR A 229 -4.15 -17.92 21.39
N THR A 230 -3.41 -18.27 20.37
CA THR A 230 -3.70 -19.43 19.51
C THR A 230 -3.60 -20.73 20.30
N ASN A 231 -2.62 -20.82 21.20
CA ASN A 231 -2.37 -21.98 22.04
C ASN A 231 -2.94 -21.82 23.46
N ILE A 232 -3.92 -20.96 23.67
CA ILE A 232 -4.42 -20.61 25.01
C ILE A 232 -4.90 -21.81 25.81
N LEU A 233 -5.44 -22.83 25.16
CA LEU A 233 -5.86 -24.06 25.82
C LEU A 233 -4.65 -24.76 26.45
N THR A 234 -3.52 -24.84 25.77
CA THR A 234 -2.27 -25.43 26.29
C THR A 234 -1.77 -24.63 27.48
N VAL A 235 -1.73 -23.29 27.38
CA VAL A 235 -1.32 -22.41 28.49
C VAL A 235 -2.19 -22.64 29.72
N LYS A 236 -3.50 -22.79 29.56
CA LYS A 236 -4.46 -23.04 30.64
C LYS A 236 -4.32 -24.45 31.22
N LEU A 237 -4.17 -25.48 30.39
CA LEU A 237 -4.02 -26.87 30.82
C LEU A 237 -2.76 -27.09 31.68
N PHE A 238 -1.66 -26.44 31.29
CA PHE A 238 -0.39 -26.57 32.03
C PHE A 238 -0.20 -25.51 33.13
N ALA A 239 -1.19 -24.61 33.34
CA ALA A 239 -1.15 -23.54 34.33
C ALA A 239 0.09 -22.63 34.24
N ARG A 240 0.60 -22.38 33.00
CA ARG A 240 1.85 -21.65 32.71
C ARG A 240 1.67 -20.15 32.43
N ALA A 241 0.61 -19.55 32.95
CA ALA A 241 0.33 -18.12 32.67
C ALA A 241 1.49 -17.18 33.05
N ARG A 242 2.21 -17.48 34.15
CA ARG A 242 3.36 -16.65 34.58
C ARG A 242 4.56 -16.76 33.63
N ASP A 243 4.79 -17.92 33.05
CA ASP A 243 5.88 -18.12 32.10
C ASP A 243 5.56 -17.40 30.78
N GLU A 244 4.30 -17.43 30.35
CA GLU A 244 3.81 -16.65 29.18
C GLU A 244 3.89 -15.15 29.42
N ASP A 245 3.52 -14.67 30.62
CA ASP A 245 3.65 -13.25 30.97
C ASP A 245 5.12 -12.80 30.87
N GLN A 246 6.06 -13.61 31.35
CA GLN A 246 7.49 -13.29 31.25
C GLN A 246 7.97 -13.31 29.80
N TYR A 247 7.56 -14.32 29.03
CA TYR A 247 7.92 -14.48 27.62
C TYR A 247 7.49 -13.29 26.75
N VAL A 248 6.30 -12.74 27.01
CA VAL A 248 5.79 -11.55 26.31
C VAL A 248 6.44 -10.27 26.85
N ARG A 249 6.66 -10.18 28.18
CA ARG A 249 7.27 -9.01 28.84
C ARG A 249 8.65 -8.69 28.28
N GLU A 250 9.50 -9.68 28.09
CA GLU A 250 10.87 -9.49 27.58
C GLU A 250 10.88 -8.70 26.27
N VAL A 251 10.04 -9.09 25.31
CA VAL A 251 10.00 -8.40 24.01
C VAL A 251 9.27 -7.05 24.07
N ILE A 252 8.35 -6.88 25.03
CA ILE A 252 7.73 -5.56 25.31
C ILE A 252 8.77 -4.59 25.84
N ASP A 253 9.64 -5.03 26.75
CA ASP A 253 10.71 -4.20 27.33
C ASP A 253 11.73 -3.80 26.25
N GLU A 254 12.13 -4.72 25.37
CA GLU A 254 12.98 -4.42 24.21
C GLU A 254 12.32 -3.40 23.26
N HIS A 255 11.05 -3.61 22.94
CA HIS A 255 10.28 -2.71 22.09
C HIS A 255 10.13 -1.32 22.71
N SER A 256 9.89 -1.25 24.02
CA SER A 256 9.83 0.02 24.78
C SER A 256 11.16 0.76 24.73
N GLY A 257 12.28 0.05 24.82
CA GLY A 257 13.62 0.62 24.65
C GLY A 257 13.83 1.20 23.26
N ALA A 258 13.40 0.50 22.21
CA ALA A 258 13.48 0.97 20.82
C ALA A 258 12.58 2.19 20.58
N ILE A 259 11.36 2.21 21.10
CA ILE A 259 10.46 3.38 21.07
C ILE A 259 11.14 4.56 21.77
N ALA A 260 11.70 4.37 22.96
CA ALA A 260 12.37 5.44 23.68
C ALA A 260 13.57 6.02 22.91
N ALA A 261 14.35 5.17 22.22
CA ALA A 261 15.43 5.61 21.34
C ALA A 261 14.92 6.43 20.15
N HIS A 262 13.85 5.99 19.52
CA HIS A 262 13.19 6.70 18.42
C HIS A 262 12.65 8.06 18.88
N MET A 263 11.97 8.13 20.05
CA MET A 263 11.44 9.38 20.60
C MET A 263 12.54 10.39 20.99
N ARG A 264 13.68 9.93 21.51
CA ARG A 264 14.87 10.79 21.74
C ARG A 264 15.37 11.41 20.45
N LEU A 265 15.42 10.62 19.35
CA LEU A 265 15.84 11.14 18.06
C LEU A 265 14.83 12.17 17.52
N ILE A 266 13.53 11.89 17.65
CA ILE A 266 12.46 12.84 17.27
C ILE A 266 12.59 14.14 18.06
N THR A 267 12.82 14.09 19.37
CA THR A 267 13.02 15.28 20.19
C THR A 267 14.22 16.10 19.72
N THR A 268 15.35 15.44 19.47
CA THR A 268 16.57 16.11 18.94
C THR A 268 16.30 16.73 17.57
N PHE A 269 15.60 16.01 16.70
CA PHE A 269 15.17 16.47 15.37
C PHE A 269 14.32 17.75 15.47
N MET A 270 13.26 17.74 16.29
CA MET A 270 12.37 18.90 16.46
C MET A 270 13.09 20.11 17.05
N THR A 271 13.98 19.90 18.02
CA THR A 271 14.74 20.99 18.65
C THR A 271 15.76 21.57 17.64
N THR A 272 16.47 20.76 16.89
CA THR A 272 17.42 21.21 15.87
C THR A 272 16.72 21.98 14.75
N LEU A 273 15.56 21.46 14.28
CA LEU A 273 14.75 22.15 13.27
C LEU A 273 14.24 23.48 13.77
N SER A 274 13.77 23.55 15.03
CA SER A 274 13.34 24.80 15.67
C SER A 274 14.46 25.84 15.73
N ALA A 275 15.69 25.42 16.07
CA ALA A 275 16.86 26.30 16.06
C ALA A 275 17.18 26.80 14.64
N LEU A 276 17.13 25.92 13.63
CA LEU A 276 17.33 26.31 12.24
C LEU A 276 16.29 27.32 11.76
N ASN A 277 15.02 27.10 12.11
CA ASN A 277 13.94 28.02 11.80
C ASN A 277 14.07 29.37 12.52
N ALA A 278 14.52 29.37 13.78
CA ALA A 278 14.81 30.60 14.52
C ALA A 278 15.95 31.39 13.85
N MET A 279 17.01 30.72 13.37
CA MET A 279 18.08 31.38 12.64
C MET A 279 17.60 32.02 11.34
N LEU A 280 16.69 31.36 10.61
CA LEU A 280 16.05 31.96 9.42
C LEU A 280 15.32 33.25 9.76
N LEU A 281 14.44 33.20 10.77
CA LEU A 281 13.63 34.37 11.17
C LEU A 281 14.47 35.51 11.68
N VAL A 282 15.40 35.25 12.61
CA VAL A 282 16.26 36.27 13.20
C VAL A 282 17.20 36.83 12.14
N GLY A 283 17.78 35.98 11.29
CA GLY A 283 18.65 36.41 10.18
C GLY A 283 17.94 37.30 9.17
N THR A 284 16.70 36.91 8.77
CA THR A 284 15.87 37.74 7.88
C THR A 284 15.49 39.06 8.53
N ALA A 285 15.12 39.05 9.82
CA ALA A 285 14.81 40.26 10.57
C ALA A 285 16.03 41.20 10.69
N ALA A 286 17.19 40.64 11.05
CA ALA A 286 18.43 41.42 11.22
C ALA A 286 18.86 42.11 9.92
N ILE A 287 18.90 41.37 8.81
CA ILE A 287 19.22 41.91 7.49
C ILE A 287 18.15 42.89 7.03
N GLY A 288 16.86 42.61 7.26
CA GLY A 288 15.76 43.46 6.89
C GLY A 288 15.80 44.83 7.63
N VAL A 289 16.03 44.80 8.97
CA VAL A 289 16.14 46.02 9.78
C VAL A 289 17.40 46.82 9.41
N TRP A 290 18.52 46.13 9.16
CA TRP A 290 19.75 46.77 8.72
C TRP A 290 19.57 47.51 7.39
N LEU A 291 19.03 46.84 6.35
CA LEU A 291 18.76 47.43 5.05
C LEU A 291 17.73 48.55 5.09
N TRP A 292 16.73 48.45 5.96
CA TRP A 292 15.76 49.51 6.20
C TRP A 292 16.40 50.70 6.85
N GLY A 293 17.25 50.51 7.88
CA GLY A 293 17.98 51.59 8.56
C GLY A 293 18.96 52.31 7.62
N ASP A 294 19.55 51.60 6.63
CA ASP A 294 20.40 52.14 5.59
C ASP A 294 19.60 52.85 4.44
N GLY A 295 18.27 52.79 4.50
CA GLY A 295 17.41 53.41 3.50
C GLY A 295 17.32 52.63 2.17
N THR A 296 17.90 51.44 2.08
CA THR A 296 17.96 50.61 0.83
C THR A 296 16.60 50.01 0.52
N ILE A 297 15.83 49.61 1.55
CA ILE A 297 14.47 49.06 1.44
C ILE A 297 13.48 49.81 2.31
N ASP A 298 12.20 49.71 2.00
CA ASP A 298 11.10 50.28 2.80
C ASP A 298 10.60 49.29 3.88
N ALA A 299 9.83 49.78 4.88
CA ALA A 299 9.27 48.93 5.90
C ALA A 299 8.27 47.90 5.36
N GLY A 300 7.57 48.20 4.26
CA GLY A 300 6.69 47.26 3.58
C GLY A 300 7.46 46.04 3.02
N THR A 301 8.72 46.23 2.61
CA THR A 301 9.59 45.13 2.19
C THR A 301 9.93 44.21 3.37
N VAL A 302 10.28 44.76 4.53
CA VAL A 302 10.51 43.99 5.77
C VAL A 302 9.23 43.27 6.19
N ALA A 303 8.08 43.94 6.11
CA ALA A 303 6.77 43.38 6.42
C ALA A 303 6.32 42.29 5.40
N THR A 304 6.94 42.20 4.23
CA THR A 304 6.78 41.10 3.29
C THR A 304 7.73 39.94 3.61
N ALA A 305 9.03 40.24 3.87
CA ALA A 305 10.08 39.23 4.02
C ALA A 305 9.88 38.36 5.27
N LEU A 306 9.48 38.94 6.39
CA LEU A 306 9.28 38.18 7.64
C LEU A 306 8.16 37.15 7.58
N PRO A 307 6.94 37.45 7.10
CA PRO A 307 5.91 36.43 6.89
C PRO A 307 6.29 35.35 5.87
N LEU A 308 7.08 35.70 4.83
CA LEU A 308 7.61 34.70 3.89
C LEU A 308 8.55 33.73 4.59
N ALA A 309 9.49 34.22 5.39
CA ALA A 309 10.41 33.40 6.18
C ALA A 309 9.65 32.56 7.23
N TRP A 310 8.65 33.15 7.90
CA TRP A 310 7.78 32.44 8.87
C TRP A 310 7.03 31.29 8.21
N ALA A 311 6.47 31.49 7.04
CA ALA A 311 5.73 30.43 6.34
C ALA A 311 6.66 29.29 5.89
N ILE A 312 7.89 29.59 5.42
CA ILE A 312 8.92 28.56 5.13
C ILE A 312 9.20 27.73 6.39
N ALA A 313 9.42 28.40 7.53
CA ALA A 313 9.72 27.74 8.80
C ALA A 313 8.57 26.83 9.27
N ASN A 314 7.32 27.27 9.13
CA ASN A 314 6.14 26.46 9.51
C ASN A 314 5.97 25.23 8.61
N VAL A 315 6.16 25.38 7.30
CA VAL A 315 6.02 24.26 6.34
C VAL A 315 7.16 23.24 6.51
N ALA A 316 8.35 23.67 6.93
CA ALA A 316 9.50 22.78 7.09
C ALA A 316 9.25 21.63 8.08
N GLY A 317 8.54 21.90 9.19
CA GLY A 317 8.13 20.85 10.12
C GLY A 317 7.24 19.80 9.48
N PHE A 318 6.21 20.24 8.78
CA PHE A 318 5.30 19.36 8.04
C PHE A 318 6.05 18.53 6.97
N VAL A 319 6.89 19.18 6.15
CA VAL A 319 7.68 18.48 5.10
C VAL A 319 8.59 17.42 5.70
N SER A 320 9.20 17.71 6.86
CA SER A 320 10.08 16.76 7.54
C SER A 320 9.35 15.46 7.95
N TRP A 321 8.14 15.57 8.45
CA TRP A 321 7.28 14.42 8.75
C TRP A 321 6.86 13.66 7.50
N GLU A 322 6.44 14.38 6.48
CA GLU A 322 6.04 13.77 5.20
C GLU A 322 7.21 13.02 4.53
N VAL A 323 8.42 13.59 4.57
CA VAL A 323 9.62 12.93 4.03
C VAL A 323 9.90 11.64 4.78
N THR A 324 9.80 11.63 6.11
CA THR A 324 9.94 10.40 6.90
C THR A 324 8.87 9.37 6.51
N GLY A 325 7.61 9.77 6.44
CA GLY A 325 6.50 8.91 6.02
C GLY A 325 6.66 8.38 4.59
N ILE A 326 7.22 9.17 3.66
CA ILE A 326 7.55 8.71 2.31
C ILE A 326 8.53 7.54 2.36
N PHE A 327 9.62 7.64 3.14
CA PHE A 327 10.59 6.55 3.26
C PHE A 327 10.02 5.31 3.93
N GLU A 328 9.19 5.47 4.97
CA GLU A 328 8.47 4.36 5.60
C GLU A 328 7.55 3.65 4.61
N ASN A 329 6.75 4.42 3.87
CA ASN A 329 5.87 3.87 2.85
C ASN A 329 6.64 3.18 1.71
N VAL A 330 7.79 3.72 1.29
CA VAL A 330 8.66 3.06 0.30
C VAL A 330 9.15 1.71 0.83
N GLY A 331 9.50 1.61 2.12
CA GLY A 331 9.84 0.33 2.76
C GLY A 331 8.69 -0.68 2.71
N VAL A 332 7.47 -0.24 3.07
CA VAL A 332 6.26 -1.07 2.97
C VAL A 332 5.98 -1.52 1.53
N VAL A 333 6.21 -0.65 0.55
CA VAL A 333 6.06 -1.03 -0.87
C VAL A 333 7.10 -2.06 -1.28
N GLN A 334 8.36 -1.92 -0.87
CA GLN A 334 9.41 -2.90 -1.17
C GLN A 334 9.08 -4.28 -0.57
N GLU A 335 8.64 -4.32 0.68
CA GLU A 335 8.19 -5.57 1.31
C GLU A 335 6.97 -6.17 0.59
N GLY A 336 6.00 -5.33 0.22
CA GLY A 336 4.81 -5.78 -0.50
C GLY A 336 5.11 -6.30 -1.90
N MET A 337 6.11 -5.76 -2.58
CA MET A 337 6.55 -6.24 -3.90
C MET A 337 7.06 -7.68 -3.86
N GLU A 338 7.65 -8.14 -2.75
CA GLU A 338 8.06 -9.54 -2.56
C GLU A 338 6.88 -10.52 -2.65
N THR A 339 5.65 -10.04 -2.46
CA THR A 339 4.42 -10.82 -2.58
C THR A 339 3.66 -10.51 -3.88
N ILE A 340 3.54 -9.21 -4.23
CA ILE A 340 2.67 -8.75 -5.32
C ILE A 340 3.37 -8.78 -6.67
N ALA A 341 4.70 -8.59 -6.73
CA ALA A 341 5.45 -8.53 -7.98
C ALA A 341 6.09 -9.88 -8.36
N VAL A 342 5.69 -10.96 -7.69
CA VAL A 342 6.17 -12.31 -8.03
C VAL A 342 5.54 -12.77 -9.35
N PRO A 343 6.33 -13.19 -10.35
CA PRO A 343 5.78 -13.78 -11.56
C PRO A 343 4.98 -15.04 -11.24
N HIS A 344 3.94 -15.31 -12.03
CA HIS A 344 3.21 -16.58 -11.89
C HIS A 344 4.12 -17.75 -12.23
N SER A 345 4.30 -18.67 -11.28
CA SER A 345 5.14 -19.87 -11.45
C SER A 345 4.48 -20.90 -12.36
N MET A 346 3.15 -20.91 -12.38
CA MET A 346 2.34 -21.85 -13.15
C MET A 346 1.41 -21.08 -14.07
N THR A 347 1.72 -21.06 -15.36
CA THR A 347 0.89 -20.42 -16.38
C THR A 347 0.46 -21.45 -17.42
N ASP A 348 -0.71 -21.26 -18.00
CA ASP A 348 -1.13 -22.06 -19.13
C ASP A 348 -0.29 -21.71 -20.36
N LYS A 349 0.06 -22.72 -21.14
CA LYS A 349 0.78 -22.49 -22.38
C LYS A 349 -0.10 -21.74 -23.38
N PRO A 350 0.49 -20.89 -24.24
CA PRO A 350 -0.26 -20.32 -25.35
C PRO A 350 -0.90 -21.44 -26.18
N GLY A 351 -2.22 -21.38 -26.37
CA GLY A 351 -2.97 -22.42 -27.08
C GLY A 351 -3.38 -23.63 -26.23
N ALA A 352 -3.27 -23.56 -24.90
CA ALA A 352 -3.84 -24.56 -24.01
C ALA A 352 -5.34 -24.73 -24.30
N HIS A 353 -5.78 -25.96 -24.45
CA HIS A 353 -7.18 -26.30 -24.76
C HIS A 353 -7.94 -26.79 -23.52
N GLU A 354 -9.26 -26.86 -23.63
CA GLU A 354 -10.10 -27.43 -22.57
C GLU A 354 -10.02 -28.95 -22.61
N LEU A 355 -10.00 -29.58 -21.43
CA LEU A 355 -10.05 -31.03 -21.29
C LEU A 355 -11.48 -31.53 -21.48
N GLN A 356 -11.67 -32.40 -22.42
CA GLN A 356 -12.89 -33.20 -22.56
C GLN A 356 -12.57 -34.63 -22.13
N VAL A 357 -13.10 -35.03 -20.98
CA VAL A 357 -12.91 -36.38 -20.44
C VAL A 357 -13.94 -37.33 -21.13
N GLU A 358 -13.46 -38.27 -21.92
CA GLU A 358 -14.31 -39.24 -22.58
C GLU A 358 -14.42 -40.55 -21.79
N ARG A 359 -13.28 -41.07 -21.33
CA ARG A 359 -13.20 -42.37 -20.66
C ARG A 359 -12.62 -42.29 -19.26
N GLY A 360 -11.76 -41.29 -18.99
CA GLY A 360 -11.09 -41.08 -17.71
C GLY A 360 -9.88 -42.03 -17.51
N GLU A 361 -9.16 -42.40 -18.57
CA GLU A 361 -7.87 -43.10 -18.47
C GLU A 361 -6.81 -42.09 -17.96
N ILE A 362 -6.05 -42.48 -16.93
CA ILE A 362 -4.95 -41.65 -16.40
C ILE A 362 -3.63 -42.42 -16.59
N ARG A 363 -2.62 -41.74 -17.13
CA ARG A 363 -1.33 -42.34 -17.37
C ARG A 363 -0.20 -41.44 -16.89
N PHE A 364 0.65 -41.97 -16.02
CA PHE A 364 1.94 -41.40 -15.63
C PHE A 364 3.02 -42.15 -16.42
N GLU A 365 3.89 -41.40 -17.11
CA GLU A 365 4.94 -41.97 -17.97
C GLU A 365 6.30 -41.43 -17.54
N HIS A 366 7.13 -42.25 -16.92
CA HIS A 366 8.50 -41.92 -16.50
C HIS A 366 8.60 -40.61 -15.65
N VAL A 367 7.68 -40.43 -14.70
CA VAL A 367 7.57 -39.20 -13.92
C VAL A 367 8.65 -39.13 -12.85
N THR A 368 9.49 -38.13 -12.93
CA THR A 368 10.47 -37.76 -11.90
C THR A 368 10.14 -36.38 -11.35
N PHE A 369 10.14 -36.25 -10.00
CA PHE A 369 9.79 -35.01 -9.32
C PHE A 369 10.56 -34.81 -8.01
N THR A 370 11.02 -33.55 -7.81
CA THR A 370 11.55 -33.03 -6.54
C THR A 370 10.77 -31.77 -6.15
N TYR A 371 10.75 -31.41 -4.86
CA TYR A 371 10.18 -30.12 -4.40
C TYR A 371 11.22 -28.97 -4.45
N GLY A 372 12.12 -28.96 -5.44
CA GLY A 372 13.18 -27.94 -5.54
C GLY A 372 14.20 -27.98 -4.40
N ARG A 373 14.32 -29.12 -3.71
CA ARG A 373 15.27 -29.31 -2.61
C ARG A 373 16.69 -29.33 -3.15
N THR A 374 17.56 -28.57 -2.52
CA THR A 374 19.00 -28.50 -2.83
C THR A 374 19.74 -29.81 -2.55
N ASP A 375 19.13 -30.73 -1.77
CA ASP A 375 19.67 -32.06 -1.48
C ASP A 375 19.46 -33.08 -2.62
N GLY A 376 18.80 -32.68 -3.70
CA GLY A 376 18.56 -33.51 -4.90
C GLY A 376 17.70 -34.77 -4.64
N LYS A 377 17.08 -34.90 -3.46
CA LYS A 377 16.28 -36.07 -3.08
C LYS A 377 14.99 -36.09 -3.88
N LYS A 378 14.88 -37.03 -4.78
CA LYS A 378 13.68 -37.29 -5.59
C LYS A 378 12.54 -37.79 -4.68
N VAL A 379 11.35 -37.25 -4.88
CA VAL A 379 10.13 -37.72 -4.22
C VAL A 379 9.45 -38.79 -5.06
N LEU A 380 9.48 -38.60 -6.37
CA LEU A 380 9.14 -39.63 -7.38
C LEU A 380 10.34 -39.78 -8.28
N ASP A 381 10.71 -41.03 -8.55
CA ASP A 381 11.84 -41.38 -9.40
C ASP A 381 11.39 -42.42 -10.45
N ASP A 382 11.31 -41.99 -11.70
CA ASP A 382 10.95 -42.81 -12.88
C ASP A 382 9.62 -43.57 -12.70
N LEU A 383 8.61 -42.94 -12.12
CA LEU A 383 7.30 -43.55 -11.86
C LEU A 383 6.49 -43.68 -13.14
N SER A 384 6.09 -44.93 -13.46
CA SER A 384 5.13 -45.23 -14.52
C SER A 384 3.92 -45.96 -13.94
N LEU A 385 2.71 -45.40 -14.17
CA LEU A 385 1.45 -45.93 -13.66
C LEU A 385 0.33 -45.68 -14.68
N MET A 386 -0.48 -46.69 -14.95
CA MET A 386 -1.71 -46.51 -15.75
C MET A 386 -2.92 -46.90 -14.93
N ILE A 387 -3.90 -46.04 -14.92
CA ILE A 387 -5.23 -46.22 -14.32
C ILE A 387 -6.24 -46.32 -15.46
N LYS A 388 -6.89 -47.45 -15.56
CA LYS A 388 -7.90 -47.70 -16.62
C LYS A 388 -9.21 -46.98 -16.34
N PRO A 389 -10.02 -46.72 -17.38
CA PRO A 389 -11.37 -46.19 -17.20
C PRO A 389 -12.18 -46.97 -16.16
N GLY A 390 -12.78 -46.28 -15.20
CA GLY A 390 -13.60 -46.88 -14.13
C GLY A 390 -12.83 -47.66 -13.06
N GLU A 391 -11.51 -47.74 -13.15
CA GLU A 391 -10.68 -48.46 -12.19
C GLU A 391 -10.63 -47.72 -10.82
N ARG A 392 -10.64 -48.51 -9.72
CA ARG A 392 -10.40 -48.04 -8.36
C ARG A 392 -9.01 -48.42 -7.90
N VAL A 393 -8.19 -47.45 -7.63
CA VAL A 393 -6.76 -47.64 -7.26
C VAL A 393 -6.53 -47.21 -5.82
N GLY A 394 -5.93 -48.07 -5.00
CA GLY A 394 -5.47 -47.78 -3.65
C GLY A 394 -3.98 -47.44 -3.65
N LEU A 395 -3.61 -46.23 -3.18
CA LEU A 395 -2.22 -45.83 -2.97
C LEU A 395 -1.78 -46.14 -1.54
N VAL A 396 -0.90 -47.14 -1.37
CA VAL A 396 -0.41 -47.62 -0.08
C VAL A 396 1.10 -47.34 0.03
N GLY A 397 1.55 -46.91 1.18
CA GLY A 397 2.96 -46.63 1.46
C GLY A 397 3.17 -45.82 2.75
N ARG A 398 4.40 -45.80 3.24
CA ARG A 398 4.79 -45.02 4.44
C ARG A 398 4.51 -43.54 4.27
N SER A 399 4.44 -42.80 5.40
CA SER A 399 4.41 -41.33 5.35
C SER A 399 5.66 -40.83 4.59
N GLY A 400 5.46 -39.87 3.71
CA GLY A 400 6.55 -39.33 2.86
C GLY A 400 6.85 -40.14 1.58
N ALA A 401 6.12 -41.25 1.30
CA ALA A 401 6.32 -42.07 0.08
C ALA A 401 5.82 -41.42 -1.23
N GLY A 402 5.43 -40.15 -1.24
CA GLY A 402 5.02 -39.46 -2.46
C GLY A 402 3.54 -39.58 -2.86
N LYS A 403 2.67 -40.21 -2.04
CA LYS A 403 1.24 -40.40 -2.35
C LYS A 403 0.51 -39.10 -2.65
N SER A 404 0.62 -38.11 -1.78
CA SER A 404 0.03 -36.77 -1.99
C SER A 404 0.68 -36.02 -3.14
N THR A 405 1.97 -36.23 -3.38
CA THR A 405 2.72 -35.66 -4.51
C THR A 405 2.15 -36.13 -5.84
N LEU A 406 1.80 -37.42 -5.95
CA LEU A 406 1.18 -37.98 -7.15
C LEU A 406 -0.14 -37.25 -7.49
N VAL A 407 -0.99 -37.03 -6.47
CA VAL A 407 -2.25 -36.29 -6.64
C VAL A 407 -2.00 -34.82 -6.99
N ASN A 408 -1.01 -34.19 -6.36
CA ASN A 408 -0.66 -32.79 -6.65
C ASN A 408 -0.13 -32.62 -8.10
N LEU A 409 0.61 -33.59 -8.62
CA LEU A 409 1.05 -33.58 -10.01
C LEU A 409 -0.11 -33.80 -10.98
N LEU A 410 -1.06 -34.67 -10.66
CA LEU A 410 -2.27 -34.90 -11.48
C LEU A 410 -3.12 -33.61 -11.58
N LEU A 411 -3.24 -32.85 -10.45
CA LEU A 411 -3.91 -31.55 -10.41
C LEU A 411 -3.08 -30.40 -10.99
N ARG A 412 -1.87 -30.72 -11.45
CA ARG A 412 -0.91 -29.72 -11.94
C ARG A 412 -0.72 -28.55 -10.95
N PHE A 413 -0.51 -28.87 -9.67
CA PHE A 413 -0.05 -27.89 -8.67
C PHE A 413 1.47 -27.67 -8.76
N HIS A 414 2.18 -28.61 -9.36
CA HIS A 414 3.59 -28.54 -9.69
C HIS A 414 3.80 -29.12 -11.10
N ASP A 415 4.76 -28.60 -11.83
CA ASP A 415 5.23 -29.24 -13.05
C ASP A 415 6.32 -30.27 -12.68
N MET A 416 6.28 -31.42 -13.37
CA MET A 416 7.29 -32.47 -13.22
C MET A 416 8.59 -32.12 -13.96
N GLU A 417 9.71 -32.59 -13.45
CA GLU A 417 11.02 -32.38 -14.05
C GLU A 417 11.23 -33.24 -15.29
N GLN A 418 10.76 -34.51 -15.23
CA GLN A 418 10.82 -35.43 -16.34
C GLN A 418 9.51 -36.22 -16.43
N GLY A 419 9.24 -36.76 -17.61
CA GLY A 419 8.07 -37.57 -17.89
C GLY A 419 6.83 -36.77 -18.31
N SER A 420 5.69 -37.43 -18.31
CA SER A 420 4.39 -36.84 -18.63
C SER A 420 3.27 -37.47 -17.83
N VAL A 421 2.21 -36.65 -17.56
CA VAL A 421 0.92 -37.12 -17.04
C VAL A 421 -0.13 -36.86 -18.11
N ARG A 422 -0.92 -37.89 -18.45
CA ARG A 422 -1.94 -37.79 -19.49
C ARG A 422 -3.30 -38.22 -18.96
N ILE A 423 -4.34 -37.56 -19.45
CA ILE A 423 -5.72 -37.94 -19.26
C ILE A 423 -6.35 -38.17 -20.64
N ASP A 424 -6.88 -39.35 -20.89
CA ASP A 424 -7.40 -39.77 -22.18
C ASP A 424 -6.44 -39.48 -23.37
N GLY A 425 -5.12 -39.65 -23.13
CA GLY A 425 -4.05 -39.41 -24.09
C GLY A 425 -3.57 -37.98 -24.20
N HIS A 426 -4.25 -37.02 -23.59
CA HIS A 426 -3.87 -35.59 -23.58
C HIS A 426 -2.90 -35.26 -22.44
N ASP A 427 -1.73 -34.70 -22.75
CA ASP A 427 -0.75 -34.25 -21.76
C ASP A 427 -1.34 -33.05 -20.99
N ILE A 428 -1.39 -33.14 -19.66
CA ILE A 428 -1.96 -32.08 -18.78
C ILE A 428 -1.25 -30.76 -18.92
N ARG A 429 -0.02 -30.68 -19.42
CA ARG A 429 0.72 -29.43 -19.68
C ARG A 429 0.18 -28.65 -20.89
N GLY A 430 -0.60 -29.28 -21.76
CA GLY A 430 -1.27 -28.70 -22.92
C GLY A 430 -2.73 -28.29 -22.62
N ILE A 431 -3.22 -28.59 -21.42
CA ILE A 431 -4.58 -28.34 -20.98
C ILE A 431 -4.61 -27.11 -20.07
N SER A 432 -5.69 -26.31 -20.14
CA SER A 432 -5.87 -25.20 -19.20
C SER A 432 -6.08 -25.73 -17.77
N GLN A 433 -5.44 -25.10 -16.79
CA GLN A 433 -5.51 -25.53 -15.38
C GLN A 433 -6.95 -25.51 -14.85
N GLU A 434 -7.75 -24.56 -15.30
CA GLU A 434 -9.16 -24.42 -14.91
C GLU A 434 -9.98 -25.62 -15.40
N SER A 435 -9.84 -25.99 -16.67
CA SER A 435 -10.52 -27.14 -17.27
C SER A 435 -10.06 -28.46 -16.65
N LEU A 436 -8.76 -28.63 -16.45
CA LEU A 436 -8.18 -29.82 -15.81
C LEU A 436 -8.75 -30.06 -14.41
N ARG A 437 -8.74 -29.02 -13.56
CA ARG A 437 -9.21 -29.11 -12.18
C ARG A 437 -10.73 -29.19 -12.11
N GLY A 438 -11.44 -28.60 -13.06
CA GLY A 438 -12.90 -28.71 -13.17
C GLY A 438 -13.37 -30.14 -13.51
N ALA A 439 -12.51 -30.94 -14.16
CA ALA A 439 -12.80 -32.32 -14.51
C ALA A 439 -12.48 -33.34 -13.39
N ILE A 440 -11.80 -32.91 -12.30
CA ILE A 440 -11.32 -33.78 -11.21
C ILE A 440 -12.06 -33.42 -9.91
N GLY A 441 -12.82 -34.33 -9.36
CA GLY A 441 -13.37 -34.23 -8.00
C GLY A 441 -12.32 -34.66 -6.96
N LEU A 442 -12.02 -33.79 -5.99
CA LEU A 442 -11.09 -34.08 -4.90
C LEU A 442 -11.79 -33.97 -3.54
N VAL A 443 -11.60 -34.98 -2.69
CA VAL A 443 -11.96 -34.94 -1.27
C VAL A 443 -10.66 -34.88 -0.47
N THR A 444 -10.46 -33.78 0.26
CA THR A 444 -9.25 -33.57 1.08
C THR A 444 -9.42 -34.20 2.47
N GLN A 445 -8.29 -34.58 3.08
CA GLN A 445 -8.27 -35.07 4.48
C GLN A 445 -8.64 -33.93 5.44
N ASP A 446 -8.09 -32.75 5.25
CA ASP A 446 -8.42 -31.56 6.03
C ASP A 446 -9.57 -30.83 5.35
N THR A 447 -10.70 -30.75 6.06
CA THR A 447 -11.89 -30.04 5.58
C THR A 447 -11.87 -28.59 6.04
N SER A 448 -11.86 -27.65 5.10
CA SER A 448 -12.05 -26.24 5.37
C SER A 448 -13.27 -25.72 4.61
N LEU A 449 -14.10 -24.94 5.27
CA LEU A 449 -15.24 -24.26 4.63
C LEU A 449 -14.89 -22.78 4.43
N LEU A 450 -15.36 -22.24 3.32
CA LEU A 450 -15.32 -20.80 3.10
C LEU A 450 -16.34 -20.13 4.05
N HIS A 451 -16.03 -18.92 4.54
CA HIS A 451 -16.96 -18.12 5.34
C HIS A 451 -18.14 -17.63 4.48
N ARG A 452 -18.98 -18.56 4.07
CA ARG A 452 -20.18 -18.37 3.24
C ARG A 452 -21.26 -19.33 3.75
N SER A 453 -22.49 -19.20 3.20
CA SER A 453 -23.55 -20.14 3.54
C SER A 453 -23.19 -21.59 3.17
N ILE A 454 -23.81 -22.55 3.84
CA ILE A 454 -23.66 -23.97 3.52
C ILE A 454 -24.02 -24.24 2.05
N ALA A 455 -25.09 -23.62 1.55
CA ALA A 455 -25.45 -23.70 0.14
C ALA A 455 -24.34 -23.21 -0.79
N ALA A 456 -23.72 -22.06 -0.47
CA ALA A 456 -22.63 -21.51 -1.27
C ALA A 456 -21.35 -22.35 -1.22
N ASN A 457 -21.08 -23.04 -0.11
CA ASN A 457 -19.96 -23.96 0.03
C ASN A 457 -20.18 -25.24 -0.81
N ILE A 458 -21.37 -25.84 -0.78
CA ILE A 458 -21.71 -27.04 -1.56
C ILE A 458 -21.74 -26.69 -3.07
N GLY A 459 -22.34 -25.56 -3.42
CA GLY A 459 -22.44 -25.09 -4.81
C GLY A 459 -21.12 -24.56 -5.39
N TYR A 460 -20.05 -24.44 -4.59
CA TYR A 460 -18.78 -23.84 -5.03
C TYR A 460 -18.14 -24.58 -6.22
N GLY A 461 -18.24 -25.91 -6.23
CA GLY A 461 -17.71 -26.74 -7.32
C GLY A 461 -18.53 -26.69 -8.62
N ARG A 462 -19.75 -26.13 -8.58
CA ARG A 462 -20.64 -26.00 -9.74
C ARG A 462 -21.36 -24.65 -9.71
N PRO A 463 -20.72 -23.59 -10.26
CA PRO A 463 -21.34 -22.27 -10.30
C PRO A 463 -22.71 -22.29 -11.00
N GLY A 464 -23.72 -21.66 -10.39
CA GLY A 464 -25.09 -21.62 -10.92
C GLY A 464 -25.96 -22.84 -10.60
N ALA A 465 -25.49 -23.78 -9.77
CA ALA A 465 -26.30 -24.89 -9.29
C ALA A 465 -27.54 -24.39 -8.55
N SER A 466 -28.69 -24.95 -8.86
CA SER A 466 -29.96 -24.67 -8.17
C SER A 466 -29.95 -25.22 -6.74
N LEU A 467 -30.80 -24.69 -5.87
CA LEU A 467 -30.94 -25.20 -4.50
C LEU A 467 -31.32 -26.69 -4.49
N ASP A 468 -32.15 -27.12 -5.42
CA ASP A 468 -32.56 -28.54 -5.53
C ASP A 468 -31.36 -29.44 -5.87
N GLU A 469 -30.47 -29.01 -6.76
CA GLU A 469 -29.23 -29.74 -7.08
C GLU A 469 -28.27 -29.78 -5.88
N ILE A 470 -28.16 -28.68 -5.14
CA ILE A 470 -27.37 -28.60 -3.90
C ILE A 470 -27.91 -29.56 -2.83
N VAL A 471 -29.26 -29.59 -2.64
CA VAL A 471 -29.94 -30.52 -1.71
C VAL A 471 -29.74 -31.97 -2.17
N ALA A 472 -29.87 -32.24 -3.47
CA ALA A 472 -29.64 -33.59 -4.01
C ALA A 472 -28.19 -34.06 -3.76
N ALA A 473 -27.20 -33.18 -3.94
CA ALA A 473 -25.78 -33.48 -3.61
C ALA A 473 -25.58 -33.74 -2.12
N ALA A 474 -26.17 -32.91 -1.25
CA ALA A 474 -26.12 -33.10 0.20
C ALA A 474 -26.76 -34.41 0.67
N LYS A 475 -27.87 -34.82 0.04
CA LYS A 475 -28.52 -36.13 0.32
C LYS A 475 -27.59 -37.29 -0.09
N LYS A 476 -26.94 -37.21 -1.26
CA LYS A 476 -25.97 -38.23 -1.69
C LYS A 476 -24.78 -38.33 -0.73
N ALA A 477 -24.34 -37.21 -0.17
CA ALA A 477 -23.28 -37.16 0.82
C ALA A 477 -23.75 -37.48 2.25
N GLN A 478 -25.01 -37.85 2.48
CA GLN A 478 -25.60 -38.12 3.81
C GLN A 478 -25.52 -36.90 4.76
N ALA A 479 -25.47 -35.67 4.20
CA ALA A 479 -25.33 -34.45 4.97
C ALA A 479 -26.66 -33.68 5.16
N HIS A 480 -27.70 -33.99 4.41
CA HIS A 480 -28.94 -33.23 4.36
C HIS A 480 -29.59 -33.05 5.73
N GLU A 481 -29.79 -34.13 6.45
CA GLU A 481 -30.49 -34.12 7.75
C GLU A 481 -29.73 -33.28 8.78
N PHE A 482 -28.42 -33.46 8.83
CA PHE A 482 -27.60 -32.68 9.76
C PHE A 482 -27.57 -31.19 9.40
N ILE A 483 -27.55 -30.85 8.09
CA ILE A 483 -27.59 -29.44 7.63
C ILE A 483 -28.89 -28.75 8.07
N LEU A 484 -30.04 -29.44 7.99
CA LEU A 484 -31.33 -28.87 8.42
C LEU A 484 -31.34 -28.49 9.91
N GLY A 485 -30.55 -29.19 10.75
CA GLY A 485 -30.39 -28.91 12.18
C GLY A 485 -29.40 -27.79 12.51
N LEU A 486 -28.67 -27.25 11.54
CA LEU A 486 -27.68 -26.21 11.79
C LEU A 486 -28.34 -24.85 11.98
N GLN A 487 -27.82 -24.08 12.93
CA GLN A 487 -28.14 -22.66 13.10
C GLN A 487 -26.85 -21.89 13.40
N ASP A 488 -26.67 -20.76 12.74
CA ASP A 488 -25.56 -19.87 13.04
C ASP A 488 -25.90 -18.84 14.14
N TRP A 489 -24.89 -18.09 14.58
CA TRP A 489 -25.03 -17.07 15.62
C TRP A 489 -25.93 -15.88 15.24
N LYS A 490 -26.28 -15.71 13.95
CA LYS A 490 -27.23 -14.72 13.46
C LYS A 490 -28.67 -15.28 13.35
N GLY A 491 -28.88 -16.52 13.73
CA GLY A 491 -30.20 -17.20 13.66
C GLY A 491 -30.57 -17.72 12.27
N ARG A 492 -29.64 -17.73 11.29
CA ARG A 492 -29.88 -18.36 9.98
C ARG A 492 -29.79 -19.87 10.13
N THR A 493 -30.69 -20.59 9.47
CA THR A 493 -30.83 -22.04 9.64
C THR A 493 -30.59 -22.80 8.35
N GLY A 494 -30.22 -24.07 8.48
CA GLY A 494 -30.09 -25.01 7.38
C GLY A 494 -29.04 -24.56 6.33
N TYR A 495 -29.40 -24.56 5.07
CA TYR A 495 -28.54 -24.21 3.96
C TYR A 495 -28.13 -22.73 3.93
N GLU A 496 -28.82 -21.85 4.63
CA GLU A 496 -28.45 -20.43 4.77
C GLU A 496 -27.53 -20.16 5.96
N ALA A 497 -27.28 -21.13 6.84
CA ALA A 497 -26.32 -20.99 7.94
C ALA A 497 -24.89 -20.80 7.42
N HIS A 498 -24.09 -20.02 8.16
CA HIS A 498 -22.69 -19.69 7.82
C HIS A 498 -21.69 -20.33 8.77
#